data_b96c07d2c8796c7774a33109c38e67b1
#
_entry.id   b96c07d2c8796c7774a33109c38e67b1
#
_cell.length_a   1.000
_cell.length_b   1.000
_cell.length_c   1.000
_cell.angle_alpha   90.00
_cell.angle_beta   90.00
_cell.angle_gamma   90.00
#
_symmetry.space_group_name_H-M   'P 1'
#
loop_
_entity.id
_entity.type
_entity.pdbx_description
1 polymer ?
#
loop_
_entity_poly.entity_id
_entity_poly.type
_entity_poly.pdbx_seq_one_letter_code
_entity_poly.pdbx_strand_id
1 'polypeptide(L)'
;MKNRHIIFLIATVVATGGLLFGFDTGVISGAIPFLQSDWGIDNNDVEWITAAGLLGAMLGAVCCGRLSDIFGRRKIILVSAVIFAVGALWSGLATDLTSLVFSRLFLGIAIGVASFTVPLYIAEIAPAKSRGRLVSMFQLMVTIGILLSYMSDTFWADENKLDCWRWMFWAGVVPALVLLVGMCFVPETPRWLLSKGPVSYTHLRAHETRSNL
;
A
#
# COMPACT_ATOMS: atom_id res chain seq x y z
N MET A 1 -22.25 -0.68 -21.08
CA MET A 1 -22.19 0.34 -20.00
C MET A 1 -21.94 -0.29 -18.63
N LYS A 2 -22.54 -1.43 -18.28
CA LYS A 2 -22.41 -2.14 -16.98
C LYS A 2 -20.95 -2.46 -16.59
N ASN A 3 -20.13 -2.89 -17.51
CA ASN A 3 -18.73 -3.27 -17.24
C ASN A 3 -17.81 -2.08 -16.87
N ARG A 4 -18.14 -0.87 -17.30
CA ARG A 4 -17.33 0.34 -17.03
C ARG A 4 -17.43 0.78 -15.58
N HIS A 5 -18.61 0.68 -14.98
CA HIS A 5 -18.82 1.02 -13.56
C HIS A 5 -18.12 0.01 -12.64
N ILE A 6 -18.15 -1.27 -13.01
CA ILE A 6 -17.45 -2.33 -12.25
C ILE A 6 -15.93 -2.08 -12.25
N ILE A 7 -15.35 -1.79 -13.41
CA ILE A 7 -13.91 -1.49 -13.50
C ILE A 7 -13.54 -0.26 -12.67
N PHE A 8 -14.37 0.79 -12.70
CA PHE A 8 -14.16 1.99 -11.90
C PHE A 8 -14.21 1.68 -10.40
N LEU A 9 -15.19 0.91 -9.96
CA LEU A 9 -15.34 0.49 -8.56
C LEU A 9 -14.14 -0.36 -8.10
N ILE A 10 -13.72 -1.35 -8.89
CA ILE A 10 -12.53 -2.15 -8.59
C ILE A 10 -11.29 -1.27 -8.50
N ALA A 11 -11.09 -0.36 -9.47
CA ALA A 11 -9.95 0.55 -9.46
C ALA A 11 -9.94 1.46 -8.22
N THR A 12 -11.11 1.93 -7.77
CA THR A 12 -11.25 2.74 -6.55
C THR A 12 -10.86 1.92 -5.31
N VAL A 13 -11.38 0.71 -5.19
CA VAL A 13 -11.03 -0.19 -4.08
C VAL A 13 -9.53 -0.48 -4.06
N VAL A 14 -8.94 -0.83 -5.19
CA VAL A 14 -7.50 -1.11 -5.27
C VAL A 14 -6.67 0.14 -4.98
N ALA A 15 -7.12 1.32 -5.44
CA ALA A 15 -6.45 2.59 -5.21
C ALA A 15 -6.36 2.96 -3.71
N THR A 16 -7.23 2.39 -2.84
CA THR A 16 -7.11 2.58 -1.39
C THR A 16 -5.76 2.09 -0.82
N GLY A 17 -5.02 1.27 -1.58
CA GLY A 17 -3.62 0.97 -1.25
C GLY A 17 -2.73 2.21 -1.18
N GLY A 18 -3.09 3.30 -1.88
CA GLY A 18 -2.44 4.61 -1.73
C GLY A 18 -2.64 5.24 -0.35
N LEU A 19 -3.77 4.94 0.33
CA LEU A 19 -4.00 5.43 1.69
C LEU A 19 -2.93 4.95 2.67
N LEU A 20 -2.42 3.72 2.51
CA LEU A 20 -1.38 3.17 3.38
C LEU A 20 -0.12 4.02 3.29
N PHE A 21 0.32 4.29 2.06
CA PHE A 21 1.50 5.11 1.82
C PHE A 21 1.33 6.54 2.37
N GLY A 22 0.19 7.16 2.07
CA GLY A 22 -0.09 8.52 2.51
C GLY A 22 -0.22 8.63 4.03
N PHE A 23 -0.95 7.70 4.64
CA PHE A 23 -1.15 7.68 6.08
C PHE A 23 0.17 7.51 6.84
N ASP A 24 1.02 6.58 6.41
CA ASP A 24 2.32 6.37 7.05
C ASP A 24 3.24 7.59 6.94
N THR A 25 3.25 8.23 5.76
CA THR A 25 4.05 9.45 5.53
C THR A 25 3.61 10.60 6.45
N GLY A 26 2.30 10.75 6.67
CA GLY A 26 1.78 11.82 7.52
C GLY A 26 1.92 11.52 9.01
N VAL A 27 1.57 10.29 9.45
CA VAL A 27 1.58 9.92 10.87
C VAL A 27 2.94 10.06 11.53
N ILE A 28 4.03 9.78 10.79
CA ILE A 28 5.38 9.94 11.34
C ILE A 28 5.67 11.40 11.70
N SER A 29 5.22 12.35 10.88
CA SER A 29 5.41 13.79 11.12
C SER A 29 4.68 14.25 12.37
N GLY A 30 3.49 13.71 12.65
CA GLY A 30 2.72 14.04 13.85
C GLY A 30 3.26 13.37 15.11
N ALA A 31 3.79 12.15 15.01
CA ALA A 31 4.29 11.37 16.13
C ALA A 31 5.69 11.83 16.64
N ILE A 32 6.55 12.37 15.76
CA ILE A 32 7.93 12.76 16.12
C ILE A 32 8.02 13.67 17.34
N PRO A 33 7.26 14.79 17.48
CA PRO A 33 7.37 15.67 18.62
C PRO A 33 7.09 14.95 19.95
N PHE A 34 6.11 14.05 19.96
CA PHE A 34 5.74 13.28 21.14
C PHE A 34 6.80 12.21 21.48
N LEU A 35 7.37 11.54 20.47
CA LEU A 35 8.48 10.61 20.65
C LEU A 35 9.72 11.29 21.21
N GLN A 36 10.05 12.49 20.74
CA GLN A 36 11.17 13.27 21.28
C GLN A 36 10.93 13.66 22.73
N SER A 37 9.69 14.00 23.08
CA SER A 37 9.31 14.34 24.44
C SER A 37 9.29 13.13 25.38
N ASP A 38 8.83 11.96 24.91
CA ASP A 38 8.66 10.74 25.70
C ASP A 38 10.00 10.01 25.93
N TRP A 39 10.78 9.83 24.84
CA TRP A 39 12.02 9.06 24.89
C TRP A 39 13.30 9.90 24.91
N GLY A 40 13.20 11.21 24.77
CA GLY A 40 14.36 12.13 24.73
C GLY A 40 15.28 11.87 23.53
N ILE A 41 14.71 11.37 22.41
CA ILE A 41 15.49 11.03 21.20
C ILE A 41 15.98 12.28 20.48
N ASP A 42 17.20 12.18 19.93
CA ASP A 42 17.83 13.25 19.15
C ASP A 42 17.36 13.25 17.68
N ASN A 43 17.71 14.31 16.95
CA ASN A 43 17.39 14.41 15.54
C ASN A 43 18.01 13.28 14.69
N ASN A 44 19.19 12.79 15.06
CA ASN A 44 19.79 11.63 14.42
C ASN A 44 18.93 10.36 14.56
N ASP A 45 18.30 10.16 15.73
CA ASP A 45 17.41 9.01 15.95
C ASP A 45 16.14 9.12 15.09
N VAL A 46 15.60 10.33 14.95
CA VAL A 46 14.48 10.62 14.06
C VAL A 46 14.83 10.31 12.59
N GLU A 47 16.04 10.66 12.16
CA GLU A 47 16.54 10.33 10.83
C GLU A 47 16.59 8.82 10.61
N TRP A 48 17.07 8.04 11.59
CA TRP A 48 17.08 6.57 11.50
C TRP A 48 15.68 5.97 11.41
N ILE A 49 14.73 6.46 12.21
CA ILE A 49 13.33 6.03 12.15
C ILE A 49 12.74 6.26 10.74
N THR A 50 12.98 7.43 10.18
CA THR A 50 12.45 7.81 8.87
C THR A 50 13.16 7.05 7.74
N ALA A 51 14.49 6.98 7.80
CA ALA A 51 15.31 6.28 6.82
C ALA A 51 14.99 4.78 6.75
N ALA A 52 14.72 4.14 7.89
CA ALA A 52 14.35 2.72 7.94
C ALA A 52 13.07 2.45 7.14
N GLY A 53 12.05 3.30 7.25
CA GLY A 53 10.83 3.20 6.45
C GLY A 53 11.10 3.31 4.95
N LEU A 54 11.92 4.27 4.54
CA LEU A 54 12.31 4.46 3.13
C LEU A 54 13.14 3.29 2.61
N LEU A 55 14.09 2.78 3.38
CA LEU A 55 14.88 1.60 3.03
C LEU A 55 13.99 0.36 2.87
N GLY A 56 13.04 0.18 3.79
CA GLY A 56 12.03 -0.86 3.68
C GLY A 56 11.23 -0.75 2.39
N ALA A 57 10.76 0.46 2.04
CA ALA A 57 10.00 0.70 0.83
C ALA A 57 10.82 0.42 -0.45
N MET A 58 12.09 0.79 -0.46
CA MET A 58 12.99 0.46 -1.55
C MET A 58 13.14 -1.07 -1.72
N LEU A 59 13.39 -1.80 -0.65
CA LEU A 59 13.51 -3.27 -0.68
C LEU A 59 12.20 -3.93 -1.15
N GLY A 60 11.05 -3.47 -0.62
CA GLY A 60 9.74 -3.95 -1.02
C GLY A 60 9.46 -3.74 -2.51
N ALA A 61 9.76 -2.57 -3.04
CA ALA A 61 9.55 -2.25 -4.46
C ALA A 61 10.45 -3.10 -5.39
N VAL A 62 11.72 -3.30 -5.03
CA VAL A 62 12.66 -4.13 -5.83
C VAL A 62 12.21 -5.59 -5.88
N CYS A 63 11.79 -6.15 -4.76
CA CYS A 63 11.37 -7.56 -4.69
C CYS A 63 9.98 -7.78 -5.31
N CYS A 64 9.14 -6.76 -5.31
CA CYS A 64 7.72 -6.87 -5.66
C CYS A 64 7.49 -7.30 -7.10
N GLY A 65 8.29 -6.85 -8.06
CA GLY A 65 8.12 -7.17 -9.48
C GLY A 65 8.03 -8.68 -9.70
N ARG A 66 9.04 -9.44 -9.26
CA ARG A 66 9.08 -10.91 -9.39
C ARG A 66 7.98 -11.59 -8.56
N LEU A 67 7.77 -11.14 -7.33
CA LEU A 67 6.76 -11.72 -6.45
C LEU A 67 5.35 -11.57 -7.03
N SER A 68 5.02 -10.40 -7.57
CA SER A 68 3.71 -10.15 -8.17
C SER A 68 3.47 -10.97 -9.43
N ASP A 69 4.53 -11.29 -10.21
CA ASP A 69 4.44 -12.15 -11.39
C ASP A 69 4.24 -13.63 -11.00
N ILE A 70 4.84 -14.08 -9.91
CA ILE A 70 4.74 -15.46 -9.44
C ILE A 70 3.40 -15.72 -8.76
N PHE A 71 3.03 -14.91 -7.78
CA PHE A 71 1.90 -15.15 -6.88
C PHE A 71 0.59 -14.47 -7.31
N GLY A 72 0.67 -13.48 -8.19
CA GLY A 72 -0.47 -12.67 -8.63
C GLY A 72 -0.56 -11.33 -7.89
N ARG A 73 -1.15 -10.36 -8.59
CA ARG A 73 -1.23 -8.98 -8.09
C ARG A 73 -2.12 -8.87 -6.86
N ARG A 74 -3.29 -9.50 -6.89
CA ARG A 74 -4.26 -9.50 -5.79
C ARG A 74 -3.67 -10.04 -4.49
N LYS A 75 -3.01 -11.20 -4.55
CA LYS A 75 -2.44 -11.84 -3.36
C LYS A 75 -1.34 -11.00 -2.75
N ILE A 76 -0.50 -10.39 -3.57
CA ILE A 76 0.59 -9.54 -3.11
C ILE A 76 0.06 -8.28 -2.42
N ILE A 77 -1.00 -7.65 -2.94
CA ILE A 77 -1.65 -6.51 -2.28
C ILE A 77 -2.29 -6.93 -0.95
N LEU A 78 -2.93 -8.10 -0.87
CA LEU A 78 -3.47 -8.62 0.39
C LEU A 78 -2.37 -8.84 1.43
N VAL A 79 -1.26 -9.47 1.03
CA VAL A 79 -0.12 -9.70 1.92
C VAL A 79 0.48 -8.38 2.38
N SER A 80 0.63 -7.39 1.50
CA SER A 80 1.14 -6.07 1.89
C SER A 80 0.22 -5.37 2.89
N ALA A 81 -1.11 -5.48 2.75
CA ALA A 81 -2.07 -4.93 3.71
C ALA A 81 -1.92 -5.56 5.10
N VAL A 82 -1.72 -6.90 5.16
CA VAL A 82 -1.48 -7.62 6.42
C VAL A 82 -0.14 -7.19 7.06
N ILE A 83 0.93 -7.15 6.27
CA ILE A 83 2.26 -6.72 6.75
C ILE A 83 2.18 -5.29 7.28
N PHE A 84 1.47 -4.40 6.59
CA PHE A 84 1.27 -3.02 7.04
C PHE A 84 0.53 -2.97 8.38
N ALA A 85 -0.59 -3.70 8.52
CA ALA A 85 -1.37 -3.74 9.76
C ALA A 85 -0.53 -4.24 10.94
N VAL A 86 0.24 -5.32 10.74
CA VAL A 86 1.15 -5.86 11.76
C VAL A 86 2.26 -4.87 12.09
N GLY A 87 2.85 -4.20 11.08
CA GLY A 87 3.88 -3.19 11.29
C GLY A 87 3.38 -1.97 12.05
N ALA A 88 2.15 -1.50 11.75
CA ALA A 88 1.51 -0.39 12.46
C ALA A 88 1.24 -0.74 13.93
N LEU A 89 0.73 -1.95 14.20
CA LEU A 89 0.55 -2.44 15.57
C LEU A 89 1.89 -2.55 16.31
N TRP A 90 2.91 -3.11 15.65
CA TRP A 90 4.24 -3.22 16.25
C TRP A 90 4.87 -1.86 16.54
N SER A 91 4.73 -0.88 15.62
CA SER A 91 5.22 0.48 15.84
C SER A 91 4.60 1.11 17.09
N GLY A 92 3.30 0.96 17.32
CA GLY A 92 2.63 1.48 18.53
C GLY A 92 2.94 0.69 19.81
N LEU A 93 3.41 -0.58 19.69
CA LEU A 93 3.85 -1.41 20.82
C LEU A 93 5.35 -1.29 21.10
N ALA A 94 6.10 -0.53 20.31
CA ALA A 94 7.53 -0.37 20.50
C ALA A 94 7.85 0.20 21.89
N THR A 95 8.86 -0.39 22.55
CA THR A 95 9.31 0.00 23.89
C THR A 95 10.65 0.73 23.85
N ASP A 96 11.36 0.64 22.74
CA ASP A 96 12.68 1.22 22.53
C ASP A 96 12.87 1.67 21.07
N LEU A 97 13.85 2.53 20.83
CA LEU A 97 14.20 3.06 19.51
C LEU A 97 14.47 1.96 18.50
N THR A 98 15.21 0.93 18.89
CA THR A 98 15.59 -0.17 18.01
C THR A 98 14.37 -0.93 17.50
N SER A 99 13.42 -1.24 18.41
CA SER A 99 12.15 -1.89 18.04
C SER A 99 11.34 -1.03 17.09
N LEU A 100 11.29 0.29 17.31
CA LEU A 100 10.59 1.21 16.42
C LEU A 100 11.24 1.27 15.03
N VAL A 101 12.55 1.35 14.92
CA VAL A 101 13.30 1.34 13.65
C VAL A 101 13.03 0.07 12.85
N PHE A 102 13.05 -1.11 13.49
CA PHE A 102 12.74 -2.37 12.82
C PHE A 102 11.28 -2.46 12.39
N SER A 103 10.35 -1.99 13.20
CA SER A 103 8.93 -1.95 12.82
C SER A 103 8.70 -1.02 11.62
N ARG A 104 9.43 0.10 11.52
CA ARG A 104 9.42 1.01 10.38
C ARG A 104 9.98 0.38 9.11
N LEU A 105 11.09 -0.34 9.22
CA LEU A 105 11.64 -1.11 8.11
C LEU A 105 10.63 -2.12 7.58
N PHE A 106 10.00 -2.87 8.49
CA PHE A 106 9.00 -3.89 8.14
C PHE A 106 7.75 -3.28 7.49
N LEU A 107 7.25 -2.17 8.04
CA LEU A 107 6.11 -1.44 7.50
C LEU A 107 6.46 -0.82 6.14
N GLY A 108 7.68 -0.31 5.99
CA GLY A 108 8.19 0.21 4.73
C GLY A 108 8.15 -0.83 3.61
N ILE A 109 8.52 -2.09 3.87
CA ILE A 109 8.43 -3.17 2.87
C ILE A 109 7.00 -3.29 2.34
N ALA A 110 6.00 -3.26 3.21
CA ALA A 110 4.59 -3.32 2.79
C ALA A 110 4.21 -2.14 1.88
N ILE A 111 4.66 -0.95 2.24
CA ILE A 111 4.43 0.27 1.46
C ILE A 111 5.08 0.16 0.08
N GLY A 112 6.34 -0.28 0.01
CA GLY A 112 7.06 -0.45 -1.25
C GLY A 112 6.37 -1.43 -2.19
N VAL A 113 5.91 -2.55 -1.65
CA VAL A 113 5.12 -3.56 -2.38
C VAL A 113 3.81 -2.97 -2.89
N ALA A 114 3.04 -2.27 -2.05
CA ALA A 114 1.77 -1.67 -2.42
C ALA A 114 1.94 -0.58 -3.48
N SER A 115 2.95 0.30 -3.33
CA SER A 115 3.24 1.41 -4.25
C SER A 115 3.55 0.96 -5.67
N PHE A 116 4.13 -0.22 -5.84
CA PHE A 116 4.38 -0.83 -7.14
C PHE A 116 3.16 -1.59 -7.66
N THR A 117 2.58 -2.49 -6.82
CA THR A 117 1.57 -3.46 -7.28
C THR A 117 0.21 -2.80 -7.52
N VAL A 118 -0.17 -1.80 -6.73
CA VAL A 118 -1.48 -1.14 -6.86
C VAL A 118 -1.63 -0.41 -8.20
N PRO A 119 -0.72 0.49 -8.61
CA PRO A 119 -0.79 1.11 -9.92
C PRO A 119 -0.71 0.09 -11.07
N LEU A 120 0.12 -0.96 -10.93
CA LEU A 120 0.23 -2.03 -11.91
C LEU A 120 -1.09 -2.78 -12.07
N TYR A 121 -1.75 -3.16 -10.98
CA TYR A 121 -3.06 -3.80 -10.99
C TYR A 121 -4.08 -2.94 -11.73
N ILE A 122 -4.18 -1.64 -11.36
CA ILE A 122 -5.11 -0.71 -11.99
C ILE A 122 -4.82 -0.57 -13.50
N ALA A 123 -3.54 -0.48 -13.88
CA ALA A 123 -3.15 -0.37 -15.29
C ALA A 123 -3.51 -1.62 -16.12
N GLU A 124 -3.50 -2.81 -15.51
CA GLU A 124 -3.85 -4.07 -16.17
C GLU A 124 -5.36 -4.25 -16.41
N ILE A 125 -6.21 -3.73 -15.50
CA ILE A 125 -7.67 -3.81 -15.64
C ILE A 125 -8.28 -2.63 -16.42
N ALA A 126 -7.55 -1.52 -16.50
CA ALA A 126 -8.07 -0.28 -17.07
C ALA A 126 -8.10 -0.28 -18.59
N PRO A 127 -9.22 0.14 -19.22
CA PRO A 127 -9.27 0.40 -20.66
C PRO A 127 -8.24 1.45 -21.08
N ALA A 128 -7.63 1.30 -22.27
CA ALA A 128 -6.58 2.20 -22.76
C ALA A 128 -6.95 3.70 -22.66
N LYS A 129 -8.20 4.06 -23.00
CA LYS A 129 -8.69 5.45 -22.98
C LYS A 129 -8.78 6.08 -21.59
N SER A 130 -8.90 5.29 -20.52
CA SER A 130 -9.09 5.78 -19.15
C SER A 130 -7.97 5.35 -18.17
N ARG A 131 -6.95 4.62 -18.67
CA ARG A 131 -5.89 4.05 -17.85
C ARG A 131 -5.15 5.11 -17.01
N GLY A 132 -4.70 6.20 -17.62
CA GLY A 132 -4.01 7.27 -16.91
C GLY A 132 -4.84 7.84 -15.76
N ARG A 133 -6.13 8.15 -16.02
CA ARG A 133 -7.04 8.68 -15.00
C ARG A 133 -7.27 7.70 -13.85
N LEU A 134 -7.41 6.40 -14.14
CA LEU A 134 -7.62 5.39 -13.10
C LEU A 134 -6.34 5.16 -12.27
N VAL A 135 -5.16 5.18 -12.90
CA VAL A 135 -3.88 5.10 -12.18
C VAL A 135 -3.67 6.34 -11.31
N SER A 136 -4.06 7.54 -11.77
CA SER A 136 -3.97 8.76 -10.96
C SER A 136 -4.85 8.72 -9.69
N MET A 137 -5.85 7.83 -9.61
CA MET A 137 -6.63 7.62 -8.39
C MET A 137 -5.75 7.10 -7.24
N PHE A 138 -4.70 6.33 -7.54
CA PHE A 138 -3.73 5.92 -6.52
C PHE A 138 -3.08 7.15 -5.87
N GLN A 139 -2.60 8.11 -6.68
CA GLN A 139 -1.99 9.33 -6.15
C GLN A 139 -3.00 10.20 -5.36
N LEU A 140 -4.25 10.26 -5.81
CA LEU A 140 -5.31 10.92 -5.06
C LEU A 140 -5.51 10.26 -3.68
N MET A 141 -5.51 8.94 -3.61
CA MET A 141 -5.63 8.20 -2.34
C MET A 141 -4.42 8.41 -1.43
N VAL A 142 -3.21 8.56 -1.99
CA VAL A 142 -2.02 8.97 -1.20
C VAL A 142 -2.26 10.32 -0.54
N THR A 143 -2.72 11.32 -1.28
CA THR A 143 -3.00 12.66 -0.75
C THR A 143 -4.09 12.64 0.32
N ILE A 144 -5.17 11.86 0.10
CA ILE A 144 -6.23 11.67 1.09
C ILE A 144 -5.67 10.97 2.33
N GLY A 145 -4.78 9.99 2.17
CA GLY A 145 -4.12 9.30 3.27
C GLY A 145 -3.31 10.25 4.15
N ILE A 146 -2.53 11.16 3.55
CA ILE A 146 -1.80 12.20 4.28
C ILE A 146 -2.77 13.12 5.06
N LEU A 147 -3.85 13.55 4.43
CA LEU A 147 -4.85 14.38 5.10
C LEU A 147 -5.48 13.64 6.30
N LEU A 148 -5.86 12.38 6.11
CA LEU A 148 -6.45 11.58 7.18
C LEU A 148 -5.48 11.32 8.33
N SER A 149 -4.18 11.15 8.04
CA SER A 149 -3.19 11.00 9.11
C SER A 149 -3.06 12.26 9.95
N TYR A 150 -2.98 13.45 9.34
CA TYR A 150 -2.93 14.71 10.10
C TYR A 150 -4.20 14.93 10.94
N MET A 151 -5.36 14.57 10.40
CA MET A 151 -6.61 14.63 11.19
C MET A 151 -6.57 13.65 12.37
N SER A 152 -6.07 12.43 12.15
CA SER A 152 -5.88 11.42 13.18
C SER A 152 -4.89 11.89 14.25
N ASP A 153 -3.75 12.43 13.84
CA ASP A 153 -2.71 12.93 14.73
C ASP A 153 -3.25 14.07 15.61
N THR A 154 -4.00 15.01 15.01
CA THR A 154 -4.65 16.09 15.76
C THR A 154 -5.69 15.57 16.76
N PHE A 155 -6.40 14.50 16.40
CA PHE A 155 -7.42 13.89 17.28
C PHE A 155 -6.81 13.18 18.49
N TRP A 156 -5.68 12.50 18.29
CA TRP A 156 -4.98 11.76 19.34
C TRP A 156 -3.95 12.60 20.09
N ALA A 157 -3.57 13.76 19.58
CA ALA A 157 -2.61 14.66 20.24
C ALA A 157 -3.17 15.12 21.60
N ASP A 158 -2.48 14.74 22.67
CA ASP A 158 -2.79 15.16 24.02
C ASP A 158 -1.45 15.47 24.71
N GLU A 159 -1.18 16.76 24.94
CA GLU A 159 0.06 17.23 25.55
C GLU A 159 0.27 16.69 26.99
N ASN A 160 -0.80 16.22 27.64
CA ASN A 160 -0.74 15.64 28.98
C ASN A 160 -0.43 14.13 28.98
N LYS A 161 -0.39 13.49 27.78
CA LYS A 161 -0.14 12.06 27.62
C LYS A 161 1.05 11.83 26.71
N LEU A 162 2.17 11.43 27.27
CA LEU A 162 3.38 11.12 26.51
C LEU A 162 3.18 9.96 25.53
N ASP A 163 2.35 8.98 25.87
CA ASP A 163 2.06 7.78 25.03
C ASP A 163 1.08 8.01 23.86
N CYS A 164 0.63 9.23 23.58
CA CYS A 164 -0.39 9.49 22.56
C CYS A 164 0.07 9.11 21.15
N TRP A 165 1.37 9.14 20.86
CA TRP A 165 1.95 8.70 19.59
C TRP A 165 1.67 7.24 19.25
N ARG A 166 1.45 6.35 20.24
CA ARG A 166 1.08 4.95 20.05
C ARG A 166 -0.26 4.81 19.35
N TRP A 167 -1.24 5.63 19.76
CA TRP A 167 -2.56 5.65 19.15
C TRP A 167 -2.53 6.18 17.72
N MET A 168 -1.64 7.12 17.41
CA MET A 168 -1.44 7.62 16.05
C MET A 168 -0.98 6.49 15.13
N PHE A 169 0.00 5.66 15.56
CA PHE A 169 0.44 4.51 14.78
C PHE A 169 -0.64 3.43 14.65
N TRP A 170 -1.37 3.13 15.72
CA TRP A 170 -2.45 2.16 15.67
C TRP A 170 -3.59 2.58 14.75
N ALA A 171 -3.85 3.86 14.60
CA ALA A 171 -4.83 4.37 13.66
C ALA A 171 -4.51 3.96 12.21
N GLY A 172 -3.23 3.72 11.89
CA GLY A 172 -2.78 3.17 10.59
C GLY A 172 -3.33 1.77 10.27
N VAL A 173 -3.81 1.02 11.26
CA VAL A 173 -4.48 -0.27 11.04
C VAL A 173 -5.80 -0.08 10.28
N VAL A 174 -6.49 1.05 10.46
CA VAL A 174 -7.78 1.31 9.82
C VAL A 174 -7.68 1.30 8.30
N PRO A 175 -6.81 2.10 7.64
CA PRO A 175 -6.67 2.04 6.19
C PRO A 175 -6.18 0.68 5.69
N ALA A 176 -5.36 -0.04 6.47
CA ALA A 176 -4.95 -1.40 6.12
C ALA A 176 -6.13 -2.38 6.09
N LEU A 177 -7.03 -2.31 7.07
CA LEU A 177 -8.24 -3.13 7.10
C LEU A 177 -9.19 -2.77 5.96
N VAL A 178 -9.34 -1.49 5.62
CA VAL A 178 -10.14 -1.05 4.47
C VAL A 178 -9.62 -1.67 3.18
N LEU A 179 -8.30 -1.62 2.95
CA LEU A 179 -7.68 -2.26 1.78
C LEU A 179 -7.87 -3.78 1.82
N LEU A 180 -7.62 -4.41 2.96
CA LEU A 180 -7.72 -5.88 3.12
C LEU A 180 -9.13 -6.36 2.79
N VAL A 181 -10.15 -5.77 3.40
CA VAL A 181 -11.55 -6.11 3.17
C VAL A 181 -11.93 -5.84 1.72
N GLY A 182 -11.58 -4.67 1.19
CA GLY A 182 -11.86 -4.32 -0.20
C GLY A 182 -11.26 -5.33 -1.18
N MET A 183 -10.00 -5.72 -0.98
CA MET A 183 -9.30 -6.67 -1.85
C MET A 183 -9.84 -8.12 -1.75
N CYS A 184 -10.57 -8.49 -0.71
CA CYS A 184 -11.23 -9.80 -0.65
C CYS A 184 -12.29 -9.95 -1.75
N PHE A 185 -12.95 -8.86 -2.15
CA PHE A 185 -14.00 -8.85 -3.17
C PHE A 185 -13.48 -8.59 -4.59
N VAL A 186 -12.22 -8.25 -4.75
CA VAL A 186 -11.60 -7.92 -6.04
C VAL A 186 -11.00 -9.18 -6.67
N PRO A 187 -11.27 -9.49 -7.98
CA PRO A 187 -10.70 -10.64 -8.66
C PRO A 187 -9.22 -10.42 -9.02
N GLU A 188 -8.52 -11.47 -9.45
CA GLU A 188 -7.16 -11.35 -10.00
C GLU A 188 -7.18 -10.68 -11.37
N THR A 189 -6.05 -10.10 -11.81
CA THR A 189 -5.99 -9.39 -13.08
C THR A 189 -6.10 -10.38 -14.26
N PRO A 190 -6.87 -10.03 -15.33
CA PRO A 190 -7.00 -10.88 -16.52
C PRO A 190 -5.65 -11.19 -17.17
N ARG A 191 -4.73 -10.22 -17.16
CA ARG A 191 -3.40 -10.37 -17.76
C ARG A 191 -2.57 -11.43 -17.03
N TRP A 192 -2.60 -11.47 -15.72
CA TRP A 192 -1.91 -12.48 -14.93
C TRP A 192 -2.54 -13.87 -15.12
N LEU A 193 -3.88 -13.96 -15.13
CA LEU A 193 -4.58 -15.22 -15.38
C LEU A 193 -4.23 -15.80 -16.75
N LEU A 194 -4.14 -14.98 -17.79
CA LEU A 194 -3.72 -15.41 -19.12
C LEU A 194 -2.27 -15.90 -19.16
N SER A 195 -1.37 -15.29 -18.37
CA SER A 195 0.04 -15.73 -18.31
C SER A 195 0.23 -17.08 -17.61
N LYS A 196 -0.69 -17.49 -16.75
CA LYS A 196 -0.65 -18.76 -15.99
C LYS A 196 -1.50 -19.88 -16.58
N GLY A 197 -2.49 -19.53 -17.42
CA GLY A 197 -3.31 -20.53 -18.09
C GLY A 197 -2.53 -21.26 -19.18
N PRO A 198 -2.88 -22.52 -19.53
CA PRO A 198 -2.42 -23.17 -20.75
C PRO A 198 -3.11 -22.48 -21.92
N VAL A 199 -2.63 -21.31 -22.32
CA VAL A 199 -3.07 -20.67 -23.54
C VAL A 199 -2.45 -21.50 -24.66
N SER A 200 -3.24 -22.41 -25.22
CA SER A 200 -2.96 -23.02 -26.52
C SER A 200 -2.94 -21.87 -27.53
N TYR A 201 -1.77 -21.27 -27.73
CA TYR A 201 -1.52 -20.28 -28.79
C TYR A 201 -1.81 -20.88 -30.19
N THR A 202 -2.00 -22.19 -30.29
CA THR A 202 -2.39 -22.90 -31.48
C THR A 202 -3.77 -22.49 -32.03
N HIS A 203 -4.75 -22.17 -31.18
CA HIS A 203 -6.08 -21.78 -31.64
C HIS A 203 -6.18 -20.34 -32.17
N LEU A 204 -5.43 -19.41 -31.60
CA LEU A 204 -5.43 -18.01 -32.08
C LEU A 204 -4.68 -17.88 -33.40
N ARG A 205 -3.55 -18.58 -33.58
CA ARG A 205 -2.79 -18.59 -34.81
C ARG A 205 -3.55 -19.28 -35.97
N ALA A 206 -4.37 -20.28 -35.67
CA ALA A 206 -5.22 -20.95 -36.66
C ALA A 206 -6.35 -20.04 -37.16
N HIS A 207 -6.88 -19.13 -36.34
CA HIS A 207 -7.88 -18.17 -36.77
C HIS A 207 -7.30 -17.02 -37.59
N GLU A 208 -6.12 -16.52 -37.26
CA GLU A 208 -5.44 -15.46 -38.04
C GLU A 208 -5.00 -15.95 -39.42
N THR A 209 -4.56 -17.23 -39.55
CA THR A 209 -4.18 -17.81 -40.85
C THR A 209 -5.38 -18.08 -41.73
N ARG A 210 -6.57 -18.28 -41.13
CA ARG A 210 -7.82 -18.51 -41.91
C ARG A 210 -8.48 -17.23 -42.42
N SER A 211 -8.18 -16.09 -41.81
CA SER A 211 -8.72 -14.78 -42.23
C SER A 211 -7.85 -14.11 -43.31
N ASN A 212 -6.64 -14.63 -43.57
CA ASN A 212 -5.69 -14.11 -44.58
C ASN A 212 -5.56 -14.99 -45.81
N LEU A 213 -6.46 -15.99 -46.05
CA LEU A 213 -6.67 -16.74 -47.27
C LEU A 213 -8.06 -16.45 -47.85
#